data_f6fc0e65f7e39404124c5544ec194c69
#
_entry.id   f6fc0e65f7e39404124c5544ec194c69
#
_cell.length_a   1.000
_cell.length_b   1.000
_cell.length_c   1.000
_cell.angle_alpha   90.00
_cell.angle_beta   90.00
_cell.angle_gamma   90.00
#
_symmetry.space_group_name_H-M   'P 1'
#
loop_
_entity.id
_entity.type
_entity.pdbx_description
1 polymer ?
#
loop_
_entity_poly.entity_id
_entity_poly.type
_entity_poly.pdbx_seq_one_letter_code
_entity_poly.pdbx_strand_id
1 'polypeptide(L)'
;MILDCMKTADPAMIEMFRPFGLKMEEQGIPPIVINVFKCYYARLLYGAQGKLPEEELLPLTDAEVPQYEALAEYADTGRDSMGHTVVIKLNGGLGTSMGLEKAKSLIQVKDSMTFLDLILAQMRALRVKYGKPIPLLFMNSFKTHLDTMLKVEGFDNGTTSLPLAFLQHRYPKILHKDLSPATWPGNPELEWNPPGHGDLYTALVTSKILRKLLDRGFHYAFISNSDNLGAVMDERILGYMVSQGSPFLMEVAGRTASDRKGGHLARQRSNGRLVLREIAQCPDKDVDAFQDITKHRFFNTNSLWIDLRAMEKVFVANGMMPLDLILNPKTLDPRDHKSPEVIQIETAMGSAVSAFESAQAIKVPRTRFAPVKTTADLLVVMSDCYEVSPEKTVVPASAHKGPMPVVHLDGHFYKRIDDFSARFPHGAPSLKECSCLTVKGDVVFGKNVTVSGTATVINASGAQVHIPDGTALTGEVRF
;
A
#
# COMPACT_ATOMS: atom_id res chain seq x y z
N MET A 1 1.66 -15.71 21.33
CA MET A 1 2.58 -15.98 20.16
C MET A 1 4.04 -15.65 20.47
N ILE A 2 4.44 -14.41 20.84
CA ILE A 2 5.83 -14.18 21.31
C ILE A 2 6.15 -15.04 22.53
N LEU A 3 5.25 -15.10 23.50
CA LEU A 3 5.44 -15.93 24.71
C LEU A 3 5.63 -17.42 24.37
N ASP A 4 4.96 -17.92 23.35
CA ASP A 4 5.11 -19.31 22.90
C ASP A 4 6.42 -19.51 22.13
N CYS A 5 6.78 -18.58 21.24
CA CYS A 5 8.08 -18.59 20.57
C CYS A 5 9.26 -18.55 21.55
N MET A 6 9.14 -17.79 22.64
CA MET A 6 10.19 -17.71 23.67
C MET A 6 10.26 -18.94 24.56
N LYS A 7 9.13 -19.61 24.81
CA LYS A 7 9.06 -20.84 25.61
C LYS A 7 9.56 -22.07 24.86
N THR A 8 9.43 -22.09 23.53
CA THR A 8 9.79 -23.22 22.65
C THR A 8 11.13 -23.04 21.96
N ALA A 9 11.84 -21.92 22.21
CA ALA A 9 13.13 -21.65 21.60
C ALA A 9 14.19 -22.66 22.09
N ASP A 10 14.63 -23.54 21.21
CA ASP A 10 15.75 -24.45 21.51
C ASP A 10 17.09 -23.70 21.57
N PRO A 11 18.11 -24.25 22.24
CA PRO A 11 19.44 -23.63 22.33
C PRO A 11 20.06 -23.32 20.97
N ALA A 12 19.87 -24.18 19.97
CA ALA A 12 20.44 -23.98 18.62
C ALA A 12 19.84 -22.76 17.95
N MET A 13 18.51 -22.55 18.04
CA MET A 13 17.83 -21.36 17.52
C MET A 13 18.33 -20.10 18.22
N ILE A 14 18.55 -20.15 19.54
CA ILE A 14 19.06 -19.01 20.30
C ILE A 14 20.45 -18.60 19.81
N GLU A 15 21.36 -19.57 19.62
CA GLU A 15 22.71 -19.31 19.10
C GLU A 15 22.68 -18.75 17.66
N MET A 16 21.84 -19.30 16.80
CA MET A 16 21.70 -18.80 15.43
C MET A 16 21.10 -17.37 15.38
N PHE A 17 20.22 -17.04 16.32
CA PHE A 17 19.63 -15.70 16.40
C PHE A 17 20.57 -14.66 17.01
N ARG A 18 21.51 -15.05 17.86
CA ARG A 18 22.38 -14.16 18.62
C ARG A 18 23.06 -13.05 17.78
N PRO A 19 23.65 -13.37 16.59
CA PRO A 19 24.24 -12.32 15.74
C PRO A 19 23.24 -11.28 15.25
N PHE A 20 21.99 -11.69 14.99
CA PHE A 20 20.91 -10.76 14.64
C PHE A 20 20.55 -9.84 15.81
N GLY A 21 20.40 -10.43 17.00
CA GLY A 21 20.10 -9.66 18.22
C GLY A 21 21.12 -8.55 18.46
N LEU A 22 22.40 -8.91 18.45
CA LEU A 22 23.51 -7.96 18.62
C LEU A 22 23.50 -6.86 17.55
N LYS A 23 23.37 -7.24 16.28
CA LYS A 23 23.28 -6.29 15.15
C LYS A 23 22.12 -5.32 15.29
N MET A 24 20.95 -5.78 15.75
CA MET A 24 19.78 -4.95 15.97
C MET A 24 19.92 -4.02 17.19
N GLU A 25 20.51 -4.52 18.29
CA GLU A 25 20.81 -3.75 19.50
C GLU A 25 21.79 -2.62 19.23
N GLU A 26 22.88 -2.88 18.48
CA GLU A 26 23.85 -1.87 18.05
C GLU A 26 23.22 -0.75 17.23
N GLN A 27 22.13 -1.02 16.53
CA GLN A 27 21.38 -0.04 15.76
C GLN A 27 20.24 0.61 16.56
N GLY A 28 20.14 0.37 17.87
CA GLY A 28 19.13 0.94 18.74
C GLY A 28 17.70 0.47 18.41
N ILE A 29 17.55 -0.68 17.79
CA ILE A 29 16.22 -1.24 17.51
C ILE A 29 15.51 -1.61 18.82
N PRO A 30 14.25 -1.22 19.03
CA PRO A 30 13.54 -1.49 20.28
C PRO A 30 13.45 -3.00 20.58
N PRO A 31 13.57 -3.42 21.86
CA PRO A 31 13.55 -4.84 22.25
C PRO A 31 12.30 -5.60 21.76
N ILE A 32 11.15 -4.94 21.72
CA ILE A 32 9.91 -5.53 21.19
C ILE A 32 10.04 -5.90 19.71
N VAL A 33 10.71 -5.09 18.90
CA VAL A 33 10.94 -5.32 17.48
C VAL A 33 11.92 -6.49 17.28
N ILE A 34 12.97 -6.55 18.12
CA ILE A 34 13.94 -7.67 18.13
C ILE A 34 13.20 -8.98 18.43
N ASN A 35 12.30 -8.97 19.42
CA ASN A 35 11.51 -10.16 19.77
C ASN A 35 10.52 -10.56 18.66
N VAL A 36 9.89 -9.59 18.00
CA VAL A 36 9.01 -9.85 16.84
C VAL A 36 9.81 -10.49 15.71
N PHE A 37 10.97 -9.93 15.36
CA PHE A 37 11.84 -10.48 14.34
C PHE A 37 12.34 -11.89 14.72
N LYS A 38 12.71 -12.12 16.00
CA LYS A 38 13.09 -13.43 16.52
C LYS A 38 12.01 -14.48 16.29
N CYS A 39 10.74 -14.13 16.51
CA CYS A 39 9.62 -15.06 16.27
C CYS A 39 9.48 -15.42 14.79
N TYR A 40 9.62 -14.46 13.88
CA TYR A 40 9.57 -14.73 12.44
C TYR A 40 10.79 -15.53 11.96
N TYR A 41 11.98 -15.24 12.49
CA TYR A 41 13.20 -15.98 12.21
C TYR A 41 13.10 -17.43 12.69
N ALA A 42 12.57 -17.66 13.88
CA ALA A 42 12.31 -19.02 14.38
C ALA A 42 11.35 -19.78 13.46
N ARG A 43 10.28 -19.15 13.00
CA ARG A 43 9.35 -19.77 12.03
C ARG A 43 10.07 -20.16 10.73
N LEU A 44 10.95 -19.30 10.22
CA LEU A 44 11.78 -19.61 9.05
C LEU A 44 12.68 -20.81 9.30
N LEU A 45 13.39 -20.86 10.44
CA LEU A 45 14.28 -21.97 10.81
C LEU A 45 13.54 -23.32 10.94
N TYR A 46 12.30 -23.29 11.45
CA TYR A 46 11.46 -24.49 11.56
C TYR A 46 10.69 -24.82 10.26
N GLY A 47 11.12 -24.24 9.14
CA GLY A 47 10.64 -24.60 7.80
C GLY A 47 9.32 -23.97 7.39
N ALA A 48 8.85 -22.91 8.10
CA ALA A 48 7.69 -22.18 7.64
C ALA A 48 8.01 -21.48 6.32
N GLN A 49 7.30 -21.84 5.27
CA GLN A 49 7.47 -21.24 3.94
C GLN A 49 6.59 -19.99 3.74
N GLY A 50 5.76 -19.65 4.70
CA GLY A 50 4.79 -18.56 4.57
C GLY A 50 3.73 -18.79 3.49
N LYS A 51 3.50 -20.06 3.10
CA LYS A 51 2.54 -20.41 2.06
C LYS A 51 1.14 -20.65 2.62
N LEU A 52 0.13 -20.29 1.84
CA LEU A 52 -1.29 -20.54 2.07
C LEU A 52 -1.83 -21.35 0.88
N PRO A 53 -1.90 -22.68 0.99
CA PRO A 53 -2.40 -23.54 -0.08
C PRO A 53 -3.88 -23.31 -0.39
N GLU A 54 -4.27 -23.52 -1.65
CA GLU A 54 -5.65 -23.35 -2.09
C GLU A 54 -6.63 -24.25 -1.35
N GLU A 55 -6.20 -25.47 -1.01
CA GLU A 55 -7.00 -26.47 -0.27
C GLU A 55 -7.38 -26.03 1.16
N GLU A 56 -6.65 -25.06 1.74
CA GLU A 56 -6.95 -24.48 3.06
C GLU A 56 -7.94 -23.31 3.01
N LEU A 57 -8.33 -22.89 1.80
CA LEU A 57 -9.11 -21.68 1.59
C LEU A 57 -10.52 -21.98 1.06
N LEU A 58 -11.44 -21.12 1.42
CA LEU A 58 -12.78 -21.01 0.87
C LEU A 58 -12.96 -19.63 0.24
N PRO A 59 -13.36 -19.54 -1.03
CA PRO A 59 -13.74 -18.29 -1.64
C PRO A 59 -14.90 -17.62 -0.91
N LEU A 60 -14.89 -16.28 -0.81
CA LEU A 60 -16.01 -15.53 -0.27
C LEU A 60 -17.10 -15.34 -1.33
N THR A 61 -18.35 -15.32 -0.88
CA THR A 61 -19.53 -15.00 -1.68
C THR A 61 -19.93 -13.53 -1.56
N ASP A 62 -20.74 -13.02 -2.49
CA ASP A 62 -21.26 -11.64 -2.42
C ASP A 62 -22.16 -11.42 -1.19
N ALA A 63 -22.81 -12.47 -0.68
CA ALA A 63 -23.64 -12.37 0.52
C ALA A 63 -22.81 -12.13 1.82
N GLU A 64 -21.54 -12.53 1.82
CA GLU A 64 -20.65 -12.37 2.97
C GLU A 64 -19.94 -11.01 2.98
N VAL A 65 -19.98 -10.26 1.86
CA VAL A 65 -19.27 -8.99 1.70
C VAL A 65 -20.25 -7.89 1.30
N PRO A 66 -20.81 -7.14 2.28
CA PRO A 66 -21.77 -6.08 2.00
C PRO A 66 -21.25 -5.07 0.96
N GLN A 67 -22.15 -4.59 0.12
CA GLN A 67 -21.83 -3.56 -0.87
C GLN A 67 -21.86 -2.19 -0.22
N TYR A 68 -20.96 -1.29 -0.62
CA TYR A 68 -20.89 0.09 -0.12
C TYR A 68 -22.22 0.83 -0.20
N GLU A 69 -22.98 0.61 -1.26
CA GLU A 69 -24.28 1.26 -1.50
C GLU A 69 -25.32 0.90 -0.43
N ALA A 70 -25.23 -0.29 0.17
CA ALA A 70 -26.11 -0.73 1.26
C ALA A 70 -25.79 -0.06 2.61
N LEU A 71 -24.68 0.67 2.72
CA LEU A 71 -24.24 1.26 3.99
C LEU A 71 -24.84 2.65 4.28
N ALA A 72 -25.76 3.14 3.47
CA ALA A 72 -26.31 4.50 3.60
C ALA A 72 -26.95 4.76 4.98
N GLU A 73 -27.60 3.76 5.57
CA GLU A 73 -28.29 3.85 6.86
C GLU A 73 -27.31 4.09 8.05
N TYR A 74 -26.01 3.77 7.89
CA TYR A 74 -25.00 3.92 8.93
C TYR A 74 -24.33 5.31 8.95
N ALA A 75 -24.66 6.19 8.01
CA ALA A 75 -23.98 7.47 7.84
C ALA A 75 -24.02 8.37 9.09
N ASP A 76 -25.13 8.40 9.80
CA ASP A 76 -25.29 9.24 11.01
C ASP A 76 -24.35 8.75 12.13
N THR A 77 -24.34 7.46 12.43
CA THR A 77 -23.40 6.85 13.39
C THR A 77 -21.95 7.16 13.02
N GLY A 78 -21.65 7.12 11.73
CA GLY A 78 -20.31 7.45 11.23
C GLY A 78 -19.97 8.93 11.44
N ARG A 79 -20.85 9.85 11.13
CA ARG A 79 -20.65 11.31 11.37
C ARG A 79 -20.36 11.61 12.84
N ASP A 80 -21.08 10.99 13.76
CA ASP A 80 -20.84 11.13 15.18
C ASP A 80 -19.47 10.62 15.61
N SER A 81 -19.00 9.53 14.98
CA SER A 81 -17.74 8.87 15.28
C SER A 81 -16.51 9.48 14.61
N MET A 82 -16.69 10.44 13.67
CA MET A 82 -15.57 11.07 12.95
C MET A 82 -14.54 11.72 13.89
N GLY A 83 -14.99 12.36 14.97
CA GLY A 83 -14.12 13.02 15.95
C GLY A 83 -13.29 12.04 16.79
N HIS A 84 -13.60 10.76 16.76
CA HIS A 84 -12.90 9.68 17.45
C HIS A 84 -12.02 8.84 16.53
N THR A 85 -11.78 9.32 15.30
CA THR A 85 -11.07 8.58 14.26
C THR A 85 -9.81 9.34 13.81
N VAL A 86 -8.71 8.60 13.61
CA VAL A 86 -7.45 9.10 13.05
C VAL A 86 -7.27 8.57 11.63
N VAL A 87 -6.69 9.38 10.75
CA VAL A 87 -6.24 8.94 9.41
C VAL A 87 -4.76 8.62 9.47
N ILE A 88 -4.37 7.42 9.01
CA ILE A 88 -2.98 7.00 8.91
C ILE A 88 -2.65 6.70 7.44
N LYS A 89 -1.69 7.41 6.89
CA LYS A 89 -1.19 7.21 5.53
C LYS A 89 0.14 6.48 5.54
N LEU A 90 0.20 5.31 4.87
CA LEU A 90 1.44 4.57 4.69
C LEU A 90 2.29 5.28 3.64
N ASN A 91 3.44 5.79 4.05
CA ASN A 91 4.29 6.66 3.25
C ASN A 91 5.76 6.23 3.27
N GLY A 92 6.02 4.94 3.52
CA GLY A 92 7.37 4.37 3.58
C GLY A 92 7.99 4.05 2.22
N GLY A 93 7.18 4.03 1.15
CA GLY A 93 7.62 3.61 -0.18
C GLY A 93 8.44 4.68 -0.91
N LEU A 94 9.63 4.28 -1.38
CA LEU A 94 10.33 4.98 -2.43
C LEU A 94 9.71 4.60 -3.78
N GLY A 95 9.64 5.52 -4.71
CA GLY A 95 9.21 5.21 -6.08
C GLY A 95 10.29 4.50 -6.92
N THR A 96 10.98 3.50 -6.35
CA THR A 96 12.14 2.84 -7.00
C THR A 96 11.77 2.17 -8.32
N SER A 97 10.54 1.67 -8.46
CA SER A 97 10.03 1.16 -9.74
C SER A 97 9.92 2.23 -10.82
N MET A 98 9.84 3.50 -10.42
CA MET A 98 9.80 4.70 -11.27
C MET A 98 11.12 5.48 -11.22
N GLY A 99 12.20 4.88 -10.70
CA GLY A 99 13.53 5.47 -10.64
C GLY A 99 13.72 6.59 -9.60
N LEU A 100 12.80 6.74 -8.65
CA LEU A 100 12.89 7.77 -7.62
C LEU A 100 13.80 7.35 -6.46
N GLU A 101 14.56 8.32 -5.96
CA GLU A 101 15.34 8.22 -4.72
C GLU A 101 14.64 8.91 -3.54
N LYS A 102 13.54 9.61 -3.81
CA LYS A 102 12.70 10.35 -2.86
C LYS A 102 11.40 9.61 -2.54
N ALA A 103 10.68 10.12 -1.54
CA ALA A 103 9.35 9.62 -1.23
C ALA A 103 8.42 9.68 -2.45
N LYS A 104 7.77 8.57 -2.79
CA LYS A 104 6.84 8.48 -3.94
C LYS A 104 5.71 9.51 -3.84
N SER A 105 5.30 9.86 -2.64
CA SER A 105 4.25 10.84 -2.38
C SER A 105 4.61 12.29 -2.78
N LEU A 106 5.86 12.55 -3.17
CA LEU A 106 6.29 13.83 -3.75
C LEU A 106 6.11 13.94 -5.26
N ILE A 107 5.67 12.87 -5.92
CA ILE A 107 5.35 12.92 -7.37
C ILE A 107 4.17 13.87 -7.58
N GLN A 108 4.27 14.73 -8.58
CA GLN A 108 3.14 15.53 -9.07
C GLN A 108 2.12 14.62 -9.76
N VAL A 109 0.85 14.79 -9.42
CA VAL A 109 -0.22 13.89 -9.85
C VAL A 109 -1.30 14.63 -10.63
N LYS A 110 -1.73 15.79 -10.15
CA LYS A 110 -2.84 16.54 -10.75
C LYS A 110 -2.69 18.03 -10.44
N ASP A 111 -2.92 18.91 -11.43
CA ASP A 111 -2.94 20.37 -11.27
C ASP A 111 -1.69 20.90 -10.52
N SER A 112 -0.51 20.37 -10.83
CA SER A 112 0.77 20.64 -10.18
C SER A 112 0.85 20.23 -8.69
N MET A 113 -0.18 19.56 -8.15
CA MET A 113 -0.19 19.04 -6.79
C MET A 113 0.46 17.66 -6.72
N THR A 114 1.25 17.44 -5.68
CA THR A 114 1.81 16.12 -5.33
C THR A 114 0.75 15.27 -4.60
N PHE A 115 1.03 13.97 -4.43
CA PHE A 115 0.19 13.12 -3.56
C PHE A 115 0.05 13.73 -2.16
N LEU A 116 1.14 14.26 -1.57
CA LEU A 116 1.09 14.90 -0.25
C LEU A 116 0.20 16.14 -0.26
N ASP A 117 0.33 17.02 -1.26
CA ASP A 117 -0.50 18.22 -1.36
C ASP A 117 -1.99 17.86 -1.39
N LEU A 118 -2.36 16.84 -2.17
CA LEU A 118 -3.74 16.35 -2.26
C LEU A 118 -4.21 15.74 -0.93
N ILE A 119 -3.39 14.92 -0.26
CA ILE A 119 -3.73 14.36 1.05
C ILE A 119 -3.97 15.47 2.09
N LEU A 120 -3.09 16.47 2.15
CA LEU A 120 -3.26 17.61 3.07
C LEU A 120 -4.52 18.41 2.76
N ALA A 121 -4.81 18.62 1.47
CA ALA A 121 -6.03 19.30 1.03
C ALA A 121 -7.30 18.49 1.38
N GLN A 122 -7.29 17.17 1.18
CA GLN A 122 -8.36 16.25 1.59
C GLN A 122 -8.63 16.36 3.09
N MET A 123 -7.57 16.36 3.91
CA MET A 123 -7.70 16.45 5.37
C MET A 123 -8.31 17.78 5.82
N ARG A 124 -7.92 18.91 5.17
CA ARG A 124 -8.55 20.20 5.45
C ARG A 124 -10.04 20.20 5.08
N ALA A 125 -10.38 19.69 3.90
CA ALA A 125 -11.76 19.58 3.45
C ALA A 125 -12.61 18.68 4.38
N LEU A 126 -12.04 17.55 4.81
CA LEU A 126 -12.68 16.62 5.73
C LEU A 126 -13.00 17.27 7.08
N ARG A 127 -12.05 18.02 7.65
CA ARG A 127 -12.24 18.74 8.92
C ARG A 127 -13.30 19.82 8.80
N VAL A 128 -13.33 20.56 7.70
CA VAL A 128 -14.38 21.56 7.41
C VAL A 128 -15.73 20.87 7.30
N LYS A 129 -15.83 19.78 6.54
CA LYS A 129 -17.09 19.04 6.32
C LYS A 129 -17.71 18.56 7.64
N TYR A 130 -16.91 18.02 8.54
CA TYR A 130 -17.43 17.42 9.79
C TYR A 130 -17.32 18.33 11.01
N GLY A 131 -16.61 19.45 10.94
CA GLY A 131 -16.37 20.32 12.10
C GLY A 131 -15.61 19.62 13.23
N LYS A 132 -14.76 18.65 12.92
CA LYS A 132 -14.05 17.79 13.89
C LYS A 132 -12.53 17.86 13.69
N PRO A 133 -11.72 17.81 14.77
CA PRO A 133 -10.25 17.79 14.71
C PRO A 133 -9.73 16.38 14.36
N ILE A 134 -9.90 15.96 13.12
CA ILE A 134 -9.48 14.64 12.64
C ILE A 134 -7.96 14.66 12.40
N PRO A 135 -7.13 13.93 13.20
CA PRO A 135 -5.70 13.92 13.02
C PRO A 135 -5.26 13.12 11.80
N LEU A 136 -4.13 13.54 11.22
CA LEU A 136 -3.42 12.83 10.17
C LEU A 136 -2.07 12.36 10.71
N LEU A 137 -1.71 11.10 10.43
CA LEU A 137 -0.40 10.53 10.72
C LEU A 137 0.18 9.90 9.45
N PHE A 138 1.47 10.11 9.21
CA PHE A 138 2.21 9.40 8.19
C PHE A 138 3.09 8.32 8.84
N MET A 139 3.00 7.08 8.36
CA MET A 139 4.01 6.07 8.64
C MET A 139 5.09 6.17 7.56
N ASN A 140 6.22 6.76 7.90
CA ASN A 140 7.35 6.95 7.00
C ASN A 140 8.39 5.85 7.22
N SER A 141 9.19 5.57 6.19
CA SER A 141 10.48 4.90 6.36
C SER A 141 11.56 5.92 6.71
N PHE A 142 12.70 5.44 7.18
CA PHE A 142 13.86 6.29 7.41
C PHE A 142 14.33 7.04 6.13
N LYS A 143 14.04 6.49 4.95
CA LYS A 143 14.38 7.13 3.66
C LYS A 143 13.38 8.19 3.21
N THR A 144 12.11 8.10 3.65
CA THR A 144 11.06 9.03 3.20
C THR A 144 10.74 10.11 4.23
N HIS A 145 11.24 9.96 5.47
CA HIS A 145 10.85 10.81 6.59
C HIS A 145 11.23 12.27 6.40
N LEU A 146 12.51 12.54 6.10
CA LEU A 146 13.00 13.91 5.97
C LEU A 146 12.26 14.67 4.86
N ASP A 147 12.17 14.09 3.68
CA ASP A 147 11.47 14.67 2.53
C ASP A 147 10.00 14.96 2.85
N THR A 148 9.34 14.03 3.54
CA THR A 148 7.95 14.19 3.95
C THR A 148 7.80 15.32 4.95
N MET A 149 8.64 15.37 6.00
CA MET A 149 8.52 16.40 7.03
C MET A 149 8.80 17.81 6.51
N LEU A 150 9.75 17.96 5.58
CA LEU A 150 9.98 19.23 4.89
C LEU A 150 8.76 19.68 4.08
N LYS A 151 8.09 18.74 3.41
CA LYS A 151 6.91 19.06 2.58
C LYS A 151 5.68 19.41 3.40
N VAL A 152 5.51 18.79 4.57
CA VAL A 152 4.33 19.01 5.45
C VAL A 152 4.58 20.05 6.54
N GLU A 153 5.71 20.75 6.50
CA GLU A 153 6.03 21.82 7.44
C GLU A 153 4.91 22.86 7.52
N GLY A 154 4.54 23.24 8.75
CA GLY A 154 3.44 24.19 8.98
C GLY A 154 2.03 23.63 8.77
N PHE A 155 1.86 22.35 8.47
CA PHE A 155 0.53 21.74 8.41
C PHE A 155 -0.05 21.60 9.81
N ASP A 156 -1.22 22.24 10.03
CA ASP A 156 -1.98 22.05 11.27
C ASP A 156 -2.57 20.62 11.30
N ASN A 157 -2.16 19.82 12.29
CA ASN A 157 -2.68 18.45 12.48
C ASN A 157 -4.06 18.40 13.15
N GLY A 158 -4.69 19.53 13.45
CA GLY A 158 -5.97 19.57 14.18
C GLY A 158 -5.82 19.19 15.66
N THR A 159 -4.64 18.82 16.11
CA THR A 159 -4.28 18.55 17.50
C THR A 159 -2.79 18.75 17.71
N THR A 160 -2.43 19.61 18.66
CA THR A 160 -1.03 20.01 18.92
C THR A 160 -0.18 18.92 19.58
N SER A 161 -0.79 17.83 20.02
CA SER A 161 -0.15 16.81 20.88
C SER A 161 0.22 15.52 20.14
N LEU A 162 -0.21 15.35 18.89
CA LEU A 162 0.16 14.21 18.06
C LEU A 162 1.18 14.64 17.00
N PRO A 163 2.28 13.88 16.80
CA PRO A 163 3.20 14.16 15.71
C PRO A 163 2.52 13.93 14.36
N LEU A 164 2.99 14.56 13.30
CA LEU A 164 2.50 14.29 11.94
C LEU A 164 2.98 12.95 11.38
N ALA A 165 4.06 12.39 11.92
CA ALA A 165 4.63 11.16 11.41
C ALA A 165 5.25 10.31 12.51
N PHE A 166 5.39 9.02 12.21
CA PHE A 166 6.19 8.04 12.94
C PHE A 166 6.93 7.16 11.95
N LEU A 167 7.95 6.44 12.44
CA LEU A 167 8.81 5.65 11.59
C LEU A 167 8.44 4.16 11.66
N GLN A 168 8.42 3.51 10.52
CA GLN A 168 8.51 2.05 10.47
C GLN A 168 9.92 1.59 10.81
N HIS A 169 10.04 0.36 11.30
CA HIS A 169 11.32 -0.24 11.66
C HIS A 169 12.08 -0.78 10.44
N ARG A 170 13.19 -1.45 10.72
CA ARG A 170 13.98 -2.18 9.74
C ARG A 170 14.40 -3.52 10.32
N TYR A 171 14.45 -4.54 9.46
CA TYR A 171 14.94 -5.88 9.76
C TYR A 171 16.25 -6.14 9.06
N PRO A 172 17.19 -6.87 9.67
CA PRO A 172 18.38 -7.34 8.97
C PRO A 172 18.00 -8.38 7.92
N LYS A 173 18.61 -8.28 6.72
CA LYS A 173 18.50 -9.30 5.69
C LYS A 173 19.20 -10.57 6.13
N ILE A 174 18.67 -11.73 5.73
CA ILE A 174 19.14 -13.06 6.08
C ILE A 174 19.84 -13.64 4.85
N LEU A 175 21.08 -14.07 4.96
CA LEU A 175 21.77 -14.79 3.87
C LEU A 175 21.08 -16.14 3.61
N HIS A 176 20.77 -16.42 2.36
CA HIS A 176 20.06 -17.64 1.98
C HIS A 176 20.90 -18.91 2.27
N LYS A 177 22.23 -18.81 2.10
CA LYS A 177 23.15 -19.96 2.17
C LYS A 177 23.26 -20.61 3.57
N ASP A 178 23.17 -19.82 4.64
CA ASP A 178 23.44 -20.27 6.02
C ASP A 178 22.52 -19.65 7.07
N LEU A 179 21.54 -18.86 6.62
CA LEU A 179 20.57 -18.14 7.45
C LEU A 179 21.23 -17.20 8.49
N SER A 180 22.44 -16.72 8.25
CA SER A 180 23.13 -15.71 9.08
C SER A 180 22.76 -14.28 8.64
N PRO A 181 23.03 -13.24 9.47
CA PRO A 181 22.78 -11.87 9.07
C PRO A 181 23.68 -11.44 7.91
N ALA A 182 23.10 -10.79 6.93
CA ALA A 182 23.86 -10.26 5.80
C ALA A 182 24.81 -9.14 6.25
N THR A 183 26.01 -9.14 5.66
CA THR A 183 27.03 -8.09 5.81
C THR A 183 27.47 -7.58 4.45
N TRP A 184 27.53 -6.25 4.29
CA TRP A 184 27.94 -5.59 3.04
C TRP A 184 28.72 -4.32 3.34
N PRO A 185 30.04 -4.42 3.64
CA PRO A 185 30.86 -3.31 4.12
C PRO A 185 30.89 -2.09 3.15
N GLY A 186 30.72 -2.34 1.85
CA GLY A 186 30.69 -1.27 0.84
C GLY A 186 29.44 -0.39 0.90
N ASN A 187 28.34 -0.90 1.46
CA ASN A 187 27.10 -0.16 1.68
C ASN A 187 26.26 -0.84 2.79
N PRO A 188 26.49 -0.53 4.06
CA PRO A 188 25.77 -1.15 5.19
C PRO A 188 24.25 -0.97 5.18
N GLU A 189 23.73 0.04 4.48
CA GLU A 189 22.27 0.24 4.34
C GLU A 189 21.61 -0.91 3.55
N LEU A 190 22.35 -1.58 2.66
CA LEU A 190 21.84 -2.74 1.92
C LEU A 190 21.66 -3.99 2.79
N GLU A 191 22.21 -4.01 4.00
CA GLU A 191 22.06 -5.11 4.97
C GLU A 191 20.66 -5.16 5.59
N TRP A 192 19.84 -4.13 5.38
CA TRP A 192 18.55 -3.95 5.99
C TRP A 192 17.43 -3.90 4.96
N ASN A 193 16.23 -4.31 5.38
CA ASN A 193 14.99 -4.13 4.63
C ASN A 193 13.87 -3.63 5.54
N PRO A 194 12.86 -2.94 4.99
CA PRO A 194 11.64 -2.65 5.73
C PRO A 194 10.89 -3.95 6.04
N PRO A 195 10.25 -4.08 7.23
CA PRO A 195 9.49 -5.27 7.61
C PRO A 195 8.18 -5.46 6.83
N GLY A 196 7.96 -4.70 5.77
CA GLY A 196 6.67 -4.58 5.11
C GLY A 196 5.72 -3.65 5.89
N HIS A 197 4.57 -3.36 5.28
CA HIS A 197 3.62 -2.44 5.91
C HIS A 197 2.85 -3.02 7.11
N GLY A 198 3.01 -4.32 7.40
CA GLY A 198 2.51 -4.93 8.64
C GLY A 198 3.21 -4.42 9.91
N ASP A 199 4.40 -3.83 9.78
CA ASP A 199 5.09 -3.17 10.89
C ASP A 199 4.30 -2.00 11.50
N LEU A 200 3.28 -1.49 10.82
CA LEU A 200 2.38 -0.45 11.31
C LEU A 200 1.96 -0.67 12.76
N TYR A 201 1.55 -1.88 13.09
CA TYR A 201 1.05 -2.23 14.43
C TYR A 201 2.14 -2.12 15.49
N THR A 202 3.32 -2.65 15.20
CA THR A 202 4.48 -2.56 16.09
C THR A 202 4.97 -1.12 16.21
N ALA A 203 5.03 -0.38 15.11
CA ALA A 203 5.46 1.00 15.07
C ALA A 203 4.53 1.95 15.87
N LEU A 204 3.20 1.73 15.82
CA LEU A 204 2.25 2.48 16.64
C LEU A 204 2.47 2.27 18.14
N VAL A 205 2.85 1.06 18.54
CA VAL A 205 3.13 0.74 19.95
C VAL A 205 4.47 1.31 20.39
N THR A 206 5.55 1.06 19.65
CA THR A 206 6.92 1.48 20.01
C THR A 206 7.10 2.99 20.01
N SER A 207 6.42 3.70 19.09
CA SER A 207 6.38 5.17 19.07
C SER A 207 5.49 5.78 20.15
N LYS A 208 4.76 4.96 20.93
CA LYS A 208 3.76 5.36 21.93
C LYS A 208 2.57 6.13 21.33
N ILE A 209 2.40 6.11 20.00
CA ILE A 209 1.29 6.81 19.34
C ILE A 209 -0.03 6.13 19.65
N LEU A 210 -0.09 4.78 19.64
CA LEU A 210 -1.30 4.07 20.02
C LEU A 210 -1.83 4.53 21.38
N ARG A 211 -0.98 4.58 22.40
CA ARG A 211 -1.35 5.04 23.74
C ARG A 211 -1.83 6.49 23.73
N LYS A 212 -1.07 7.38 23.05
CA LYS A 212 -1.48 8.79 22.94
C LYS A 212 -2.81 8.99 22.24
N LEU A 213 -3.15 8.17 21.24
CA LEU A 213 -4.45 8.20 20.57
C LEU A 213 -5.57 7.77 21.52
N LEU A 214 -5.42 6.63 22.18
CA LEU A 214 -6.42 6.09 23.11
C LEU A 214 -6.67 7.03 24.28
N ASP A 215 -5.62 7.60 24.90
CA ASP A 215 -5.72 8.56 26.01
C ASP A 215 -6.47 9.85 25.63
N ARG A 216 -6.57 10.14 24.31
CA ARG A 216 -7.32 11.31 23.77
C ARG A 216 -8.69 10.97 23.21
N GLY A 217 -9.12 9.72 23.37
CA GLY A 217 -10.43 9.27 22.91
C GLY A 217 -10.51 8.99 21.40
N PHE A 218 -9.36 8.82 20.71
CA PHE A 218 -9.34 8.30 19.35
C PHE A 218 -9.40 6.78 19.40
N HIS A 219 -10.55 6.23 19.02
CA HIS A 219 -10.83 4.81 19.13
C HIS A 219 -10.67 4.08 17.79
N TYR A 220 -10.77 4.77 16.67
CA TYR A 220 -10.76 4.20 15.33
C TYR A 220 -9.62 4.77 14.49
N ALA A 221 -9.09 3.97 13.60
CA ALA A 221 -8.13 4.41 12.60
C ALA A 221 -8.58 4.01 11.20
N PHE A 222 -8.54 4.95 10.26
CA PHE A 222 -8.59 4.69 8.83
C PHE A 222 -7.17 4.68 8.27
N ILE A 223 -6.76 3.58 7.66
CA ILE A 223 -5.39 3.33 7.20
C ILE A 223 -5.40 3.07 5.71
N SER A 224 -4.55 3.75 4.95
CA SER A 224 -4.42 3.55 3.51
C SER A 224 -3.06 3.96 2.98
N ASN A 225 -2.72 3.51 1.77
CA ASN A 225 -1.50 3.92 1.08
C ASN A 225 -1.58 5.39 0.66
N SER A 226 -0.46 6.12 0.73
CA SER A 226 -0.37 7.52 0.29
C SER A 226 -0.49 7.69 -1.24
N ASP A 227 -0.24 6.64 -2.01
CA ASP A 227 -0.37 6.64 -3.48
C ASP A 227 -1.78 6.25 -3.99
N ASN A 228 -2.73 5.98 -3.08
CA ASN A 228 -4.13 5.77 -3.40
C ASN A 228 -4.97 6.98 -2.98
N LEU A 229 -5.18 7.93 -3.89
CA LEU A 229 -5.93 9.16 -3.63
C LEU A 229 -7.45 8.95 -3.59
N GLY A 230 -7.94 7.81 -4.03
CA GLY A 230 -9.35 7.40 -3.87
C GLY A 230 -9.69 6.89 -2.46
N ALA A 231 -8.67 6.55 -1.66
CA ALA A 231 -8.84 6.09 -0.28
C ALA A 231 -9.01 7.28 0.68
N VAL A 232 -10.23 7.71 0.88
CA VAL A 232 -10.60 8.79 1.80
C VAL A 232 -11.50 8.27 2.92
N MET A 233 -11.50 8.96 4.06
CA MET A 233 -12.39 8.63 5.17
C MET A 233 -13.85 8.77 4.76
N ASP A 234 -14.70 7.83 5.16
CA ASP A 234 -16.10 7.74 4.74
C ASP A 234 -17.02 7.47 5.93
N GLU A 235 -18.07 8.26 6.06
CA GLU A 235 -19.02 8.18 7.19
C GLU A 235 -19.83 6.89 7.19
N ARG A 236 -20.18 6.35 6.01
CA ARG A 236 -20.99 5.13 5.91
C ARG A 236 -20.18 3.92 6.36
N ILE A 237 -18.90 3.86 5.93
CA ILE A 237 -17.99 2.77 6.28
C ILE A 237 -17.66 2.79 7.77
N LEU A 238 -17.33 3.97 8.32
CA LEU A 238 -17.10 4.12 9.74
C LEU A 238 -18.35 3.76 10.55
N GLY A 239 -19.51 4.27 10.14
CA GLY A 239 -20.77 3.98 10.79
C GLY A 239 -21.14 2.50 10.80
N TYR A 240 -20.92 1.81 9.69
CA TYR A 240 -21.08 0.37 9.62
C TYR A 240 -20.15 -0.36 10.61
N MET A 241 -18.86 -0.03 10.61
CA MET A 241 -17.89 -0.61 11.53
C MET A 241 -18.33 -0.43 12.99
N VAL A 242 -18.73 0.79 13.36
CA VAL A 242 -19.17 1.11 14.73
C VAL A 242 -20.45 0.38 15.10
N SER A 243 -21.47 0.39 14.22
CA SER A 243 -22.77 -0.25 14.47
C SER A 243 -22.67 -1.76 14.57
N GLN A 244 -21.77 -2.38 13.80
CA GLN A 244 -21.53 -3.83 13.86
C GLN A 244 -20.55 -4.23 14.97
N GLY A 245 -19.93 -3.26 15.67
CA GLY A 245 -18.88 -3.55 16.65
C GLY A 245 -17.68 -4.28 16.05
N SER A 246 -17.42 -4.08 14.75
CA SER A 246 -16.33 -4.76 14.05
C SER A 246 -14.97 -4.25 14.53
N PRO A 247 -14.07 -5.12 15.01
CA PRO A 247 -12.73 -4.71 15.44
C PRO A 247 -11.80 -4.39 14.27
N PHE A 248 -12.08 -4.93 13.09
CA PHE A 248 -11.29 -4.79 11.88
C PHE A 248 -12.18 -4.89 10.64
N LEU A 249 -12.08 -3.93 9.75
CA LEU A 249 -12.86 -3.88 8.51
C LEU A 249 -11.94 -3.61 7.33
N MET A 250 -12.00 -4.47 6.30
CA MET A 250 -11.20 -4.35 5.08
C MET A 250 -12.05 -3.84 3.93
N GLU A 251 -11.61 -2.78 3.24
CA GLU A 251 -12.18 -2.40 1.95
C GLU A 251 -11.63 -3.31 0.86
N VAL A 252 -12.52 -3.98 0.15
CA VAL A 252 -12.18 -4.82 -1.01
C VAL A 252 -12.88 -4.30 -2.27
N ALA A 253 -12.27 -4.51 -3.42
CA ALA A 253 -12.87 -4.19 -4.72
C ALA A 253 -13.12 -5.48 -5.50
N GLY A 254 -14.06 -5.45 -6.43
CA GLY A 254 -14.20 -6.53 -7.41
C GLY A 254 -12.93 -6.66 -8.26
N ARG A 255 -12.40 -7.88 -8.39
CA ARG A 255 -11.20 -8.14 -9.19
C ARG A 255 -11.45 -7.97 -10.67
N THR A 256 -10.48 -7.46 -11.38
CA THR A 256 -10.43 -7.34 -12.83
C THR A 256 -9.21 -8.07 -13.39
N ALA A 257 -9.08 -8.15 -14.70
CA ALA A 257 -7.94 -8.80 -15.34
C ALA A 257 -6.58 -8.17 -14.93
N SER A 258 -6.55 -6.89 -14.59
CA SER A 258 -5.35 -6.20 -14.10
C SER A 258 -4.96 -6.58 -12.65
N ASP A 259 -5.89 -7.15 -11.88
CA ASP A 259 -5.69 -7.47 -10.46
C ASP A 259 -5.30 -8.96 -10.22
N ARG A 260 -5.04 -9.73 -11.27
CA ARG A 260 -4.77 -11.17 -11.17
C ARG A 260 -3.63 -11.54 -10.21
N LYS A 261 -2.64 -10.66 -10.08
CA LYS A 261 -1.47 -10.85 -9.18
C LYS A 261 -1.63 -10.19 -7.81
N GLY A 262 -2.74 -9.49 -7.58
CA GLY A 262 -2.98 -8.80 -6.32
C GLY A 262 -3.58 -9.71 -5.25
N GLY A 263 -3.33 -9.38 -3.99
CA GLY A 263 -3.84 -10.11 -2.84
C GLY A 263 -5.37 -10.17 -2.83
N HIS A 264 -5.91 -11.33 -2.49
CA HIS A 264 -7.35 -11.55 -2.40
C HIS A 264 -7.76 -12.00 -1.00
N LEU A 265 -9.00 -11.68 -0.64
CA LEU A 265 -9.59 -12.12 0.60
C LEU A 265 -10.27 -13.48 0.41
N ALA A 266 -10.09 -14.36 1.39
CA ALA A 266 -10.70 -15.68 1.47
C ALA A 266 -11.08 -15.99 2.91
N ARG A 267 -11.68 -17.13 3.14
CA ARG A 267 -11.94 -17.68 4.48
C ARG A 267 -11.06 -18.90 4.71
N GLN A 268 -10.41 -18.96 5.86
CA GLN A 268 -9.60 -20.12 6.24
C GLN A 268 -10.53 -21.29 6.60
N ARG A 269 -10.33 -22.44 5.97
CA ARG A 269 -11.19 -23.63 6.13
C ARG A 269 -11.17 -24.19 7.56
N SER A 270 -10.01 -24.10 8.24
CA SER A 270 -9.83 -24.72 9.55
C SER A 270 -10.58 -24.04 10.68
N ASN A 271 -10.81 -22.72 10.60
CA ASN A 271 -11.39 -21.94 11.69
C ASN A 271 -12.46 -20.92 11.26
N GLY A 272 -12.73 -20.84 9.94
CA GLY A 272 -13.73 -19.94 9.39
C GLY A 272 -13.37 -18.46 9.40
N ARG A 273 -12.16 -18.06 9.83
CA ARG A 273 -11.73 -16.65 9.86
C ARG A 273 -11.40 -16.12 8.47
N LEU A 274 -11.55 -14.83 8.30
CA LEU A 274 -11.05 -14.15 7.10
C LEU A 274 -9.52 -14.21 7.05
N VAL A 275 -8.98 -14.40 5.87
CA VAL A 275 -7.54 -14.40 5.61
C VAL A 275 -7.25 -13.67 4.32
N LEU A 276 -6.19 -12.85 4.33
CA LEU A 276 -5.65 -12.23 3.13
C LEU A 276 -4.53 -13.13 2.57
N ARG A 277 -4.65 -13.54 1.32
CA ARG A 277 -3.62 -14.29 0.61
C ARG A 277 -2.95 -13.41 -0.42
N GLU A 278 -1.66 -13.16 -0.24
CA GLU A 278 -0.81 -12.45 -1.20
C GLU A 278 -0.16 -13.43 -2.18
N ILE A 279 0.24 -12.96 -3.37
CA ILE A 279 0.87 -13.82 -4.39
C ILE A 279 2.14 -14.51 -3.86
N ALA A 280 2.91 -13.84 -3.00
CA ALA A 280 4.10 -14.42 -2.37
C ALA A 280 3.77 -15.62 -1.47
N GLN A 281 2.54 -15.71 -0.96
CA GLN A 281 2.05 -16.80 -0.12
C GLN A 281 1.39 -17.92 -0.93
N CYS A 282 1.25 -17.74 -2.25
CA CYS A 282 0.67 -18.75 -3.12
C CYS A 282 1.71 -19.83 -3.45
N PRO A 283 1.45 -21.14 -3.22
CA PRO A 283 2.25 -22.20 -3.81
C PRO A 283 2.21 -22.16 -5.34
N ASP A 284 3.30 -22.56 -6.00
CA ASP A 284 3.39 -22.53 -7.47
C ASP A 284 2.29 -23.36 -8.15
N LYS A 285 1.91 -24.49 -7.55
CA LYS A 285 0.84 -25.35 -8.03
C LYS A 285 -0.55 -24.70 -8.02
N ASP A 286 -0.73 -23.64 -7.25
CA ASP A 286 -2.01 -22.99 -7.00
C ASP A 286 -2.14 -21.63 -7.74
N VAL A 287 -1.15 -21.23 -8.53
CA VAL A 287 -1.10 -19.90 -9.19
C VAL A 287 -2.29 -19.67 -10.09
N ASP A 288 -2.76 -20.69 -10.82
CA ASP A 288 -3.93 -20.57 -11.69
C ASP A 288 -5.19 -20.30 -10.87
N ALA A 289 -5.40 -21.02 -9.77
CA ALA A 289 -6.52 -20.80 -8.85
C ALA A 289 -6.43 -19.42 -8.17
N PHE A 290 -5.23 -18.98 -7.77
CA PHE A 290 -5.01 -17.64 -7.21
C PHE A 290 -5.40 -16.55 -8.21
N GLN A 291 -5.08 -16.72 -9.49
CA GLN A 291 -5.33 -15.76 -10.55
C GLN A 291 -6.75 -15.83 -11.13
N ASP A 292 -7.54 -16.82 -10.75
CA ASP A 292 -8.95 -16.94 -11.14
C ASP A 292 -9.79 -15.88 -10.41
N ILE A 293 -10.09 -14.79 -11.13
CA ILE A 293 -10.89 -13.67 -10.62
C ILE A 293 -12.36 -14.00 -10.47
N THR A 294 -12.83 -15.12 -11.03
CA THR A 294 -14.22 -15.59 -10.86
C THR A 294 -14.39 -16.37 -9.58
N LYS A 295 -13.34 -17.05 -9.14
CA LYS A 295 -13.26 -17.80 -7.90
C LYS A 295 -12.97 -16.91 -6.71
N HIS A 296 -11.83 -16.20 -6.74
CA HIS A 296 -11.43 -15.25 -5.71
C HIS A 296 -11.75 -13.83 -6.16
N ARG A 297 -12.94 -13.38 -5.88
CA ARG A 297 -13.58 -12.19 -6.47
C ARG A 297 -13.21 -10.87 -5.81
N PHE A 298 -12.66 -10.90 -4.58
CA PHE A 298 -12.44 -9.73 -3.76
C PHE A 298 -10.96 -9.41 -3.62
N PHE A 299 -10.57 -8.27 -4.20
CA PHE A 299 -9.21 -7.75 -4.19
C PHE A 299 -8.99 -6.83 -2.99
N ASN A 300 -7.88 -7.00 -2.27
CA ASN A 300 -7.49 -6.12 -1.18
C ASN A 300 -7.04 -4.75 -1.70
N THR A 301 -7.75 -3.69 -1.30
CA THR A 301 -7.41 -2.31 -1.69
C THR A 301 -6.31 -1.69 -0.83
N ASN A 302 -5.86 -2.35 0.23
CA ASN A 302 -5.00 -1.79 1.29
C ASN A 302 -5.62 -0.56 1.98
N SER A 303 -6.95 -0.47 2.02
CA SER A 303 -7.70 0.47 2.84
C SER A 303 -8.35 -0.28 3.98
N LEU A 304 -7.96 0.04 5.21
CA LEU A 304 -8.36 -0.69 6.41
C LEU A 304 -8.95 0.26 7.45
N TRP A 305 -9.87 -0.27 8.23
CA TRP A 305 -10.43 0.38 9.42
C TRP A 305 -10.21 -0.52 10.62
N ILE A 306 -9.75 0.03 11.72
CA ILE A 306 -9.43 -0.76 12.91
C ILE A 306 -9.90 -0.05 14.17
N ASP A 307 -10.47 -0.81 15.12
CA ASP A 307 -10.67 -0.36 16.49
C ASP A 307 -9.32 -0.48 17.23
N LEU A 308 -8.76 0.66 17.61
CA LEU A 308 -7.46 0.75 18.27
C LEU A 308 -7.47 0.07 19.65
N ARG A 309 -8.62 0.00 20.34
CA ARG A 309 -8.79 -0.70 21.62
C ARG A 309 -8.71 -2.21 21.43
N ALA A 310 -9.33 -2.71 20.35
CA ALA A 310 -9.24 -4.12 19.98
C ALA A 310 -7.82 -4.49 19.53
N MET A 311 -7.17 -3.60 18.77
CA MET A 311 -5.77 -3.75 18.39
C MET A 311 -4.85 -3.86 19.64
N GLU A 312 -5.01 -2.94 20.61
CA GLU A 312 -4.23 -2.96 21.86
C GLU A 312 -4.41 -4.29 22.60
N LYS A 313 -5.65 -4.77 22.76
CA LYS A 313 -5.96 -6.05 23.40
C LYS A 313 -5.25 -7.23 22.74
N VAL A 314 -5.33 -7.32 21.39
CA VAL A 314 -4.66 -8.40 20.63
C VAL A 314 -3.14 -8.29 20.78
N PHE A 315 -2.58 -7.09 20.71
CA PHE A 315 -1.15 -6.86 20.83
C PHE A 315 -0.64 -7.24 22.23
N VAL A 316 -1.32 -6.83 23.28
CA VAL A 316 -0.97 -7.16 24.67
C VAL A 316 -1.06 -8.67 24.94
N ALA A 317 -2.14 -9.32 24.49
CA ALA A 317 -2.33 -10.75 24.68
C ALA A 317 -1.26 -11.62 23.99
N ASN A 318 -0.74 -11.19 22.85
CA ASN A 318 0.23 -11.95 22.05
C ASN A 318 1.67 -11.42 22.16
N GLY A 319 1.88 -10.23 22.73
CA GLY A 319 3.15 -9.49 22.69
C GLY A 319 3.49 -8.90 21.32
N MET A 320 2.66 -9.15 20.31
CA MET A 320 2.76 -8.64 18.94
C MET A 320 1.40 -8.74 18.24
N MET A 321 1.22 -8.05 17.12
CA MET A 321 0.13 -8.38 16.19
C MET A 321 0.48 -9.69 15.48
N PRO A 322 -0.36 -10.74 15.55
CA PRO A 322 -0.12 -11.98 14.84
C PRO A 322 -0.39 -11.79 13.34
N LEU A 323 0.68 -11.69 12.56
CA LEU A 323 0.64 -11.52 11.11
C LEU A 323 1.23 -12.73 10.41
N ASP A 324 0.77 -12.94 9.18
CA ASP A 324 1.32 -13.98 8.33
C ASP A 324 2.72 -13.59 7.84
N LEU A 325 3.60 -14.58 7.83
CA LEU A 325 4.97 -14.45 7.37
C LEU A 325 5.01 -14.42 5.84
N ILE A 326 5.71 -13.43 5.29
CA ILE A 326 6.04 -13.34 3.88
C ILE A 326 7.57 -13.45 3.76
N LEU A 327 8.04 -14.48 3.05
CA LEU A 327 9.44 -14.66 2.72
C LEU A 327 9.68 -14.16 1.29
N ASN A 328 10.54 -13.16 1.14
CA ASN A 328 10.81 -12.50 -0.13
C ASN A 328 12.29 -12.72 -0.55
N PRO A 329 12.59 -13.74 -1.40
CA PRO A 329 13.94 -13.97 -1.91
C PRO A 329 14.37 -12.78 -2.81
N LYS A 330 15.57 -12.27 -2.59
CA LYS A 330 16.19 -11.16 -3.33
C LYS A 330 17.68 -11.33 -3.43
N THR A 331 18.34 -10.52 -4.23
CA THR A 331 19.78 -10.26 -4.12
C THR A 331 20.04 -9.19 -3.07
N LEU A 332 21.20 -9.24 -2.42
CA LEU A 332 21.59 -8.29 -1.39
C LEU A 332 21.65 -6.86 -1.93
N ASP A 333 22.30 -6.68 -3.09
CA ASP A 333 22.23 -5.47 -3.89
C ASP A 333 21.24 -5.67 -5.06
N PRO A 334 20.13 -4.94 -5.11
CA PRO A 334 19.15 -5.06 -6.19
C PRO A 334 19.68 -4.66 -7.59
N ARG A 335 20.82 -3.95 -7.63
CA ARG A 335 21.50 -3.51 -8.87
C ARG A 335 22.55 -4.51 -9.36
N ASP A 336 22.95 -5.46 -8.49
CA ASP A 336 23.92 -6.51 -8.79
C ASP A 336 23.32 -7.89 -8.59
N HIS A 337 22.94 -8.52 -9.69
CA HIS A 337 22.39 -9.89 -9.70
C HIS A 337 23.39 -10.96 -9.27
N LYS A 338 24.70 -10.61 -9.16
CA LYS A 338 25.75 -11.49 -8.67
C LYS A 338 26.00 -11.34 -7.17
N SER A 339 25.39 -10.33 -6.52
CA SER A 339 25.47 -10.18 -5.08
C SER A 339 24.79 -11.37 -4.37
N PRO A 340 25.16 -11.67 -3.11
CA PRO A 340 24.61 -12.81 -2.38
C PRO A 340 23.08 -12.84 -2.37
N GLU A 341 22.50 -14.03 -2.45
CA GLU A 341 21.07 -14.23 -2.25
C GLU A 341 20.70 -14.04 -0.79
N VAL A 342 19.61 -13.33 -0.54
CA VAL A 342 19.08 -13.04 0.78
C VAL A 342 17.59 -13.34 0.85
N ILE A 343 17.12 -13.59 2.06
CA ILE A 343 15.71 -13.68 2.41
C ILE A 343 15.35 -12.40 3.18
N GLN A 344 14.32 -11.70 2.73
CA GLN A 344 13.71 -10.61 3.46
C GLN A 344 12.44 -11.11 4.14
N ILE A 345 12.36 -10.91 5.46
CA ILE A 345 11.15 -11.17 6.23
C ILE A 345 10.26 -9.92 6.14
N GLU A 346 9.04 -10.11 5.67
CA GLU A 346 8.05 -9.05 5.53
C GLU A 346 6.69 -9.51 6.08
N THR A 347 5.83 -8.55 6.37
CA THR A 347 4.44 -8.77 6.75
C THR A 347 3.52 -7.74 6.09
N ALA A 348 2.28 -8.13 5.81
CA ALA A 348 1.27 -7.26 5.26
C ALA A 348 0.29 -6.81 6.36
N MET A 349 -0.07 -5.52 6.39
CA MET A 349 -1.02 -5.01 7.39
C MET A 349 -2.40 -5.66 7.28
N GLY A 350 -2.82 -6.00 6.06
CA GLY A 350 -4.11 -6.65 5.82
C GLY A 350 -4.19 -8.07 6.39
N SER A 351 -3.05 -8.75 6.62
CA SER A 351 -3.08 -10.10 7.23
C SER A 351 -3.56 -10.09 8.69
N ALA A 352 -3.59 -8.91 9.35
CA ALA A 352 -4.21 -8.76 10.66
C ALA A 352 -5.72 -9.10 10.67
N VAL A 353 -6.37 -9.19 9.52
CA VAL A 353 -7.78 -9.62 9.41
C VAL A 353 -7.99 -10.98 10.10
N SER A 354 -7.04 -11.88 10.04
CA SER A 354 -7.10 -13.20 10.69
C SER A 354 -6.92 -13.17 12.21
N ALA A 355 -6.39 -12.07 12.75
CA ALA A 355 -6.19 -11.90 14.19
C ALA A 355 -7.49 -11.61 14.96
N PHE A 356 -8.54 -11.19 14.25
CA PHE A 356 -9.83 -10.80 14.84
C PHE A 356 -10.93 -11.76 14.40
N GLU A 357 -11.65 -12.36 15.35
CA GLU A 357 -12.72 -13.34 15.06
C GLU A 357 -13.88 -12.72 14.30
N SER A 358 -14.26 -11.49 14.65
CA SER A 358 -15.35 -10.72 14.04
C SER A 358 -14.87 -9.69 13.01
N ALA A 359 -13.70 -9.92 12.41
CA ALA A 359 -13.26 -9.11 11.29
C ALA A 359 -14.23 -9.21 10.11
N GLN A 360 -14.43 -8.09 9.41
CA GLN A 360 -15.36 -8.00 8.29
C GLN A 360 -14.67 -7.39 7.07
N ALA A 361 -15.32 -7.50 5.93
CA ALA A 361 -14.95 -6.82 4.71
C ALA A 361 -16.17 -6.16 4.08
N ILE A 362 -15.95 -5.09 3.33
CA ILE A 362 -16.96 -4.43 2.51
C ILE A 362 -16.47 -4.29 1.08
N LYS A 363 -17.36 -4.45 0.12
CA LYS A 363 -17.05 -4.21 -1.28
C LYS A 363 -17.29 -2.75 -1.62
N VAL A 364 -16.21 -2.07 -1.97
CA VAL A 364 -16.24 -0.65 -2.32
C VAL A 364 -16.19 -0.44 -3.84
N PRO A 365 -16.70 0.69 -4.36
CA PRO A 365 -16.57 1.03 -5.76
C PRO A 365 -15.09 1.24 -6.14
N ARG A 366 -14.75 0.94 -7.39
CA ARG A 366 -13.37 1.07 -7.91
C ARG A 366 -12.82 2.49 -7.81
N THR A 367 -13.67 3.51 -7.72
CA THR A 367 -13.26 4.90 -7.50
C THR A 367 -12.51 5.10 -6.18
N ARG A 368 -12.68 4.21 -5.20
CA ARG A 368 -11.90 4.23 -3.95
C ARG A 368 -10.53 3.54 -4.07
N PHE A 369 -10.26 2.91 -5.23
CA PHE A 369 -8.99 2.21 -5.49
C PHE A 369 -8.40 2.65 -6.83
N ALA A 370 -7.62 3.71 -6.82
CA ALA A 370 -6.91 4.25 -7.97
C ALA A 370 -5.40 4.44 -7.64
N PRO A 371 -4.68 3.35 -7.35
CA PRO A 371 -3.26 3.44 -7.01
C PRO A 371 -2.43 3.77 -8.26
N VAL A 372 -1.43 4.60 -8.09
CA VAL A 372 -0.44 4.90 -9.12
C VAL A 372 0.80 4.03 -8.88
N LYS A 373 0.95 2.94 -9.60
CA LYS A 373 2.09 2.00 -9.47
C LYS A 373 3.18 2.24 -10.50
N THR A 374 2.79 2.73 -11.67
CA THR A 374 3.65 2.96 -12.85
C THR A 374 3.44 4.36 -13.41
N THR A 375 4.34 4.78 -14.30
CA THR A 375 4.18 6.03 -15.07
C THR A 375 2.97 5.99 -16.02
N ALA A 376 2.56 4.80 -16.46
CA ALA A 376 1.33 4.63 -17.24
C ALA A 376 0.07 4.94 -16.39
N ASP A 377 0.02 4.46 -15.13
CA ASP A 377 -1.07 4.82 -14.21
C ASP A 377 -1.05 6.34 -13.94
N LEU A 378 0.15 6.90 -13.76
CA LEU A 378 0.33 8.34 -13.54
C LEU A 378 -0.22 9.16 -14.71
N LEU A 379 0.07 8.75 -15.96
CA LEU A 379 -0.44 9.45 -17.14
C LEU A 379 -1.97 9.53 -17.16
N VAL A 380 -2.63 8.42 -16.82
CA VAL A 380 -4.10 8.37 -16.76
C VAL A 380 -4.65 9.32 -15.69
N VAL A 381 -4.05 9.33 -14.50
CA VAL A 381 -4.48 10.21 -13.41
C VAL A 381 -4.22 11.69 -13.73
N MET A 382 -3.08 12.00 -14.37
CA MET A 382 -2.75 13.36 -14.81
C MET A 382 -3.67 13.88 -15.91
N SER A 383 -4.25 12.97 -16.73
CA SER A 383 -5.10 13.34 -17.87
C SER A 383 -6.47 13.91 -17.44
N ASP A 384 -7.27 14.29 -18.42
CA ASP A 384 -8.63 14.76 -18.25
C ASP A 384 -9.68 13.66 -17.99
N CYS A 385 -9.22 12.40 -17.82
CA CYS A 385 -10.07 11.31 -17.31
C CYS A 385 -10.38 11.44 -15.81
N TYR A 386 -9.58 12.20 -15.09
CA TYR A 386 -9.76 12.46 -13.66
C TYR A 386 -9.86 13.97 -13.39
N GLU A 387 -10.62 14.34 -12.38
CA GLU A 387 -10.73 15.69 -11.85
C GLU A 387 -10.56 15.71 -10.33
N VAL A 388 -10.26 16.86 -9.77
CA VAL A 388 -10.21 17.08 -8.32
C VAL A 388 -11.55 17.61 -7.86
N SER A 389 -12.28 16.84 -7.05
CA SER A 389 -13.57 17.25 -6.49
C SER A 389 -13.44 18.46 -5.54
N PRO A 390 -14.54 19.09 -5.15
CA PRO A 390 -14.54 20.14 -4.10
C PRO A 390 -13.92 19.64 -2.79
N GLU A 391 -14.12 18.37 -2.44
CA GLU A 391 -13.55 17.71 -1.26
C GLU A 391 -12.08 17.31 -1.44
N LYS A 392 -11.46 17.72 -2.55
CA LYS A 392 -10.06 17.44 -2.90
C LYS A 392 -9.75 15.96 -3.13
N THR A 393 -10.76 15.18 -3.45
CA THR A 393 -10.59 13.78 -3.87
C THR A 393 -10.38 13.72 -5.38
N VAL A 394 -9.44 12.87 -5.82
CA VAL A 394 -9.26 12.58 -7.24
C VAL A 394 -10.32 11.57 -7.65
N VAL A 395 -11.23 12.00 -8.51
CA VAL A 395 -12.39 11.22 -8.97
C VAL A 395 -12.40 11.14 -10.50
N PRO A 396 -13.06 10.14 -11.09
CA PRO A 396 -13.33 10.15 -12.52
C PRO A 396 -14.01 11.46 -12.92
N ALA A 397 -13.53 12.08 -14.00
CA ALA A 397 -14.12 13.31 -14.50
C ALA A 397 -15.57 13.10 -14.92
N SER A 398 -16.45 14.02 -14.57
CA SER A 398 -17.88 13.95 -14.89
C SER A 398 -18.17 13.82 -16.39
N ALA A 399 -17.26 14.34 -17.21
CA ALA A 399 -17.33 14.26 -18.66
C ALA A 399 -16.80 12.93 -19.24
N HIS A 400 -16.12 12.10 -18.44
CA HIS A 400 -15.62 10.80 -18.89
C HIS A 400 -16.72 9.76 -18.81
N LYS A 401 -17.01 9.12 -19.95
CA LYS A 401 -18.04 8.06 -20.04
C LYS A 401 -17.35 6.74 -20.40
N GLY A 402 -17.47 5.77 -19.52
CA GLY A 402 -16.94 4.42 -19.76
C GLY A 402 -15.79 4.02 -18.85
N PRO A 403 -15.10 2.91 -19.15
CA PRO A 403 -13.97 2.44 -18.38
C PRO A 403 -12.77 3.36 -18.58
N MET A 404 -11.91 3.47 -17.56
CA MET A 404 -10.65 4.21 -17.67
C MET A 404 -9.76 3.62 -18.78
N PRO A 405 -9.04 4.48 -19.53
CA PRO A 405 -8.19 4.03 -20.62
C PRO A 405 -7.06 3.13 -20.10
N VAL A 406 -6.71 2.14 -20.91
CA VAL A 406 -5.52 1.32 -20.67
C VAL A 406 -4.32 1.98 -21.35
N VAL A 407 -3.24 2.21 -20.62
CA VAL A 407 -2.03 2.83 -21.16
C VAL A 407 -0.86 1.87 -21.07
N HIS A 408 -0.16 1.71 -22.19
CA HIS A 408 1.08 0.95 -22.29
C HIS A 408 2.20 1.85 -22.77
N LEU A 409 3.18 2.11 -21.93
CA LEU A 409 4.36 2.90 -22.23
C LEU A 409 5.59 2.00 -22.31
N ASP A 410 6.47 2.25 -23.30
CA ASP A 410 7.74 1.54 -23.44
C ASP A 410 8.62 1.73 -22.20
N GLY A 411 8.88 0.65 -21.47
CA GLY A 411 9.63 0.71 -20.19
C GLY A 411 11.06 1.21 -20.33
N HIS A 412 11.64 1.16 -21.54
CA HIS A 412 12.98 1.68 -21.81
C HIS A 412 13.02 3.22 -21.72
N PHE A 413 11.96 3.87 -22.18
CA PHE A 413 11.90 5.34 -22.32
C PHE A 413 11.01 6.03 -21.26
N TYR A 414 10.08 5.32 -20.63
CA TYR A 414 9.06 5.94 -19.77
C TYR A 414 9.01 5.41 -18.35
N LYS A 415 9.82 4.40 -18.00
CA LYS A 415 9.75 3.77 -16.68
C LYS A 415 10.16 4.73 -15.58
N ARG A 416 11.17 5.56 -15.77
CA ARG A 416 11.67 6.54 -14.81
C ARG A 416 10.85 7.82 -14.89
N ILE A 417 10.60 8.44 -13.74
CA ILE A 417 9.76 9.65 -13.68
C ILE A 417 10.36 10.84 -14.44
N ASP A 418 11.70 10.99 -14.40
CA ASP A 418 12.39 12.06 -15.13
C ASP A 418 12.26 11.86 -16.64
N ASP A 419 12.47 10.62 -17.11
CA ASP A 419 12.33 10.25 -18.53
C ASP A 419 10.89 10.41 -19.01
N PHE A 420 9.92 10.05 -18.16
CA PHE A 420 8.50 10.26 -18.41
C PHE A 420 8.18 11.76 -18.53
N SER A 421 8.63 12.57 -17.58
CA SER A 421 8.37 14.01 -17.56
C SER A 421 8.99 14.72 -18.77
N ALA A 422 10.18 14.29 -19.21
CA ALA A 422 10.81 14.82 -20.41
C ALA A 422 10.01 14.54 -21.69
N ARG A 423 9.22 13.46 -21.71
CA ARG A 423 8.39 13.06 -22.87
C ARG A 423 6.96 13.58 -22.83
N PHE A 424 6.53 14.07 -21.68
CA PHE A 424 5.27 14.78 -21.49
C PHE A 424 5.51 16.18 -20.89
N PRO A 425 6.31 17.06 -21.55
CA PRO A 425 6.73 18.35 -20.97
C PRO A 425 5.57 19.31 -20.77
N HIS A 426 4.43 19.06 -21.42
CA HIS A 426 3.22 19.86 -21.34
C HIS A 426 2.09 19.19 -20.55
N GLY A 427 2.42 18.12 -19.78
CA GLY A 427 1.44 17.30 -19.10
C GLY A 427 0.86 16.19 -19.97
N ALA A 428 -0.12 15.48 -19.43
CA ALA A 428 -0.77 14.37 -20.12
C ALA A 428 -1.59 14.87 -21.33
N PRO A 429 -1.62 14.11 -22.45
CA PRO A 429 -2.60 14.35 -23.50
C PRO A 429 -4.02 14.15 -23.01
N SER A 430 -5.02 14.63 -23.73
CA SER A 430 -6.41 14.29 -23.47
C SER A 430 -6.66 12.81 -23.76
N LEU A 431 -7.06 12.05 -22.76
CA LEU A 431 -7.40 10.64 -22.85
C LEU A 431 -8.90 10.36 -22.68
N LYS A 432 -9.71 11.40 -22.60
CA LYS A 432 -11.14 11.33 -22.30
C LYS A 432 -11.92 10.43 -23.27
N GLU A 433 -11.54 10.43 -24.55
CA GLU A 433 -12.13 9.59 -25.59
C GLU A 433 -11.27 8.33 -25.90
N CYS A 434 -10.20 8.10 -25.14
CA CYS A 434 -9.26 7.00 -25.34
C CYS A 434 -9.77 5.72 -24.66
N SER A 435 -9.68 4.60 -25.37
CA SER A 435 -9.87 3.26 -24.79
C SER A 435 -8.54 2.60 -24.46
N CYS A 436 -7.55 2.75 -25.38
CA CYS A 436 -6.21 2.20 -25.19
C CYS A 436 -5.18 3.07 -25.89
N LEU A 437 -4.10 3.44 -25.18
CA LEU A 437 -2.92 4.10 -25.74
C LEU A 437 -1.70 3.21 -25.58
N THR A 438 -1.03 2.89 -26.68
CA THR A 438 0.24 2.19 -26.67
C THR A 438 1.32 3.09 -27.28
N VAL A 439 2.43 3.30 -26.57
CA VAL A 439 3.59 4.05 -27.06
C VAL A 439 4.83 3.16 -27.04
N LYS A 440 5.47 2.99 -28.20
CA LYS A 440 6.70 2.21 -28.37
C LYS A 440 7.80 3.11 -28.94
N GLY A 441 8.97 3.08 -28.30
CA GLY A 441 10.12 3.92 -28.69
C GLY A 441 10.10 5.32 -28.07
N ASP A 442 11.07 6.14 -28.47
CA ASP A 442 11.30 7.48 -27.90
C ASP A 442 10.41 8.53 -28.58
N VAL A 443 9.34 8.93 -27.90
CA VAL A 443 8.33 9.87 -28.43
C VAL A 443 8.04 10.96 -27.42
N VAL A 444 8.12 12.22 -27.81
CA VAL A 444 7.75 13.40 -27.03
C VAL A 444 6.39 13.93 -27.50
N PHE A 445 5.51 14.20 -26.54
CA PHE A 445 4.16 14.70 -26.82
C PHE A 445 4.11 16.23 -26.75
N GLY A 446 3.57 16.85 -27.79
CA GLY A 446 3.30 18.29 -27.84
C GLY A 446 2.12 18.70 -26.97
N LYS A 447 1.80 19.99 -27.01
CA LYS A 447 0.64 20.56 -26.29
C LYS A 447 -0.67 20.13 -26.92
N ASN A 448 -1.71 20.01 -26.10
CA ASN A 448 -3.09 19.79 -26.57
C ASN A 448 -3.24 18.59 -27.53
N VAL A 449 -2.40 17.58 -27.35
CA VAL A 449 -2.57 16.30 -28.07
C VAL A 449 -3.80 15.60 -27.52
N THR A 450 -4.63 15.06 -28.40
CA THR A 450 -5.83 14.29 -28.05
C THR A 450 -5.70 12.86 -28.55
N VAL A 451 -6.23 11.91 -27.77
CA VAL A 451 -6.20 10.48 -28.13
C VAL A 451 -7.63 9.95 -28.11
N SER A 452 -8.07 9.31 -29.18
CA SER A 452 -9.39 8.71 -29.29
C SER A 452 -9.36 7.25 -29.68
N GLY A 453 -10.30 6.47 -29.12
CA GLY A 453 -10.41 5.02 -29.36
C GLY A 453 -9.15 4.28 -28.95
N THR A 454 -8.66 3.39 -29.80
CA THR A 454 -7.37 2.70 -29.63
C THR A 454 -6.32 3.37 -30.50
N ALA A 455 -5.27 3.89 -29.87
CA ALA A 455 -4.15 4.51 -30.57
C ALA A 455 -2.84 3.80 -30.23
N THR A 456 -2.03 3.55 -31.28
CA THR A 456 -0.69 2.96 -31.14
C THR A 456 0.31 3.86 -31.83
N VAL A 457 1.26 4.41 -31.09
CA VAL A 457 2.35 5.23 -31.60
C VAL A 457 3.63 4.39 -31.59
N ILE A 458 4.27 4.23 -32.74
CA ILE A 458 5.47 3.42 -32.87
C ILE A 458 6.58 4.30 -33.50
N ASN A 459 7.65 4.49 -32.73
CA ASN A 459 8.89 5.05 -33.24
C ASN A 459 9.93 3.95 -33.34
N ALA A 460 10.26 3.57 -34.58
CA ALA A 460 11.31 2.60 -34.91
C ALA A 460 12.56 3.26 -35.51
N SER A 461 12.63 4.59 -35.57
CA SER A 461 13.73 5.32 -36.25
C SER A 461 15.06 5.29 -35.48
N GLY A 462 15.05 4.91 -34.20
CA GLY A 462 16.25 4.98 -33.35
C GLY A 462 16.60 6.39 -32.84
N ALA A 463 15.90 7.43 -33.32
CA ALA A 463 16.01 8.81 -32.86
C ALA A 463 14.75 9.24 -32.10
N GLN A 464 14.84 10.27 -31.25
CA GLN A 464 13.67 10.84 -30.61
C GLN A 464 12.78 11.54 -31.61
N VAL A 465 11.46 11.31 -31.55
CA VAL A 465 10.48 11.96 -32.42
C VAL A 465 9.51 12.80 -31.59
N HIS A 466 8.91 13.80 -32.19
CA HIS A 466 7.98 14.71 -31.57
C HIS A 466 6.60 14.63 -32.22
N ILE A 467 5.56 14.44 -31.43
CA ILE A 467 4.18 14.63 -31.85
C ILE A 467 3.89 16.13 -31.80
N PRO A 468 3.47 16.76 -32.91
CA PRO A 468 3.18 18.18 -32.93
C PRO A 468 2.05 18.60 -32.00
N ASP A 469 2.04 19.89 -31.61
CA ASP A 469 0.96 20.47 -30.84
C ASP A 469 -0.40 20.31 -31.55
N GLY A 470 -1.46 20.01 -30.78
CA GLY A 470 -2.83 19.89 -31.27
C GLY A 470 -3.11 18.63 -32.11
N THR A 471 -2.16 17.68 -32.17
CA THR A 471 -2.35 16.43 -32.94
C THR A 471 -3.47 15.58 -32.34
N ALA A 472 -4.37 15.08 -33.19
CA ALA A 472 -5.36 14.07 -32.83
C ALA A 472 -4.83 12.67 -33.22
N LEU A 473 -4.68 11.80 -32.22
CA LEU A 473 -4.17 10.43 -32.39
C LEU A 473 -5.32 9.44 -32.36
N THR A 474 -5.39 8.61 -33.39
CA THR A 474 -6.28 7.44 -33.47
C THR A 474 -5.64 6.38 -34.38
N GLY A 475 -5.92 5.11 -34.14
CA GLY A 475 -5.32 4.03 -34.91
C GLY A 475 -3.80 3.92 -34.73
N GLU A 476 -3.08 3.50 -35.77
CA GLU A 476 -1.64 3.31 -35.72
C GLU A 476 -0.90 4.46 -36.42
N VAL A 477 0.07 5.06 -35.70
CA VAL A 477 0.95 6.12 -36.19
C VAL A 477 2.40 5.61 -36.09
N ARG A 478 3.15 5.65 -37.22
CA ARG A 478 4.54 5.21 -37.28
C ARG A 478 5.47 6.35 -37.71
N PHE A 479 6.65 6.37 -37.09
CA PHE A 479 7.77 7.27 -37.41
C PHE A 479 8.97 6.47 -37.81
#